data_c57dd55d359b808a6daa501240a3b3aa
#
_entry.id   c57dd55d359b808a6daa501240a3b3aa
#
_cell.length_a   1.000
_cell.length_b   1.000
_cell.length_c   1.000
_cell.angle_alpha   90.00
_cell.angle_beta   90.00
_cell.angle_gamma   90.00
#
_symmetry.space_group_name_H-M   'P 1'
#
loop_
_entity.id
_entity.type
_entity.pdbx_description
1 polymer ?
#
loop_
_entity_poly.entity_id
_entity_poly.type
_entity_poly.pdbx_seq_one_letter_code
_entity_poly.pdbx_strand_id
1 'polypeptide(L)'
;AVVVMDEKANWCIPILSGHLGGANLLADKLAKMTGAQAAITTATDVRGVWAVDSWAKREGLKVINPGKIKEISAGLLGGQTKKMFSEFPIAGKLPTGVVFSDAASCDIYVGIHRLADRERQPLYLVPQALCVGIGCRKGASGEQIDALFEKVMEQNCIWHEAIEMVCSIDLKKEEPGLLDFCAEHFWKLKTYDAETLRNLKGVFTASAFVKQVTGVDNVCERSAKKGSGNGEIRIPKTAQNGVTIAVAMKTVEISFKSR
;
A
#
# COMPACT_ATOMS: atom_id res chain seq x y z
N ALA A 1 11.23 16.93 6.11
CA ALA A 1 10.53 18.20 6.35
C ALA A 1 11.45 19.17 7.07
N VAL A 2 11.57 20.42 6.59
CA VAL A 2 12.28 21.50 7.28
C VAL A 2 11.34 22.69 7.34
N VAL A 3 11.18 23.24 8.54
CA VAL A 3 10.41 24.45 8.82
C VAL A 3 11.33 25.42 9.53
N VAL A 4 11.33 26.67 9.11
CA VAL A 4 12.02 27.76 9.77
C VAL A 4 11.00 28.61 10.52
N MET A 5 11.35 29.00 11.73
CA MET A 5 10.59 29.96 12.54
C MET A 5 11.46 31.17 12.78
N ASP A 6 10.87 32.37 12.71
CA ASP A 6 11.58 33.59 13.06
C ASP A 6 11.81 33.66 14.59
N GLU A 7 12.76 34.46 15.01
CA GLU A 7 13.21 34.58 16.40
C GLU A 7 12.10 34.98 17.38
N LYS A 8 11.10 35.71 16.90
CA LYS A 8 9.94 36.17 17.70
C LYS A 8 8.74 35.22 17.58
N ALA A 9 8.89 34.09 16.90
CA ALA A 9 7.83 33.14 16.62
C ALA A 9 6.58 33.78 15.95
N ASN A 10 6.77 34.77 15.07
CA ASN A 10 5.67 35.33 14.29
C ASN A 10 5.33 34.48 13.07
N TRP A 11 6.32 33.80 12.48
CA TRP A 11 6.19 33.07 11.22
C TRP A 11 6.75 31.66 11.31
N CYS A 12 6.00 30.71 10.74
CA CYS A 12 6.46 29.34 10.50
C CYS A 12 6.50 29.08 8.98
N ILE A 13 7.70 28.93 8.42
CA ILE A 13 7.93 28.85 6.97
C ILE A 13 8.43 27.46 6.59
N PRO A 14 7.64 26.65 5.86
CA PRO A 14 8.13 25.38 5.33
C PRO A 14 9.06 25.62 4.15
N ILE A 15 10.32 25.17 4.25
CA ILE A 15 11.35 25.41 3.22
C ILE A 15 11.75 24.15 2.45
N LEU A 16 11.47 22.95 2.97
CA LEU A 16 11.82 21.70 2.32
C LEU A 16 10.77 20.61 2.54
N SER A 17 10.39 19.94 1.44
CA SER A 17 9.44 18.82 1.43
C SER A 17 8.05 19.22 1.97
N GLY A 18 7.45 20.23 1.38
CA GLY A 18 6.16 20.82 1.78
C GLY A 18 5.07 19.78 1.98
N HIS A 19 4.70 19.05 0.92
CA HIS A 19 3.60 18.07 0.94
C HIS A 19 4.06 16.68 1.40
N LEU A 20 4.81 15.94 0.58
CA LEU A 20 5.23 14.56 0.87
C LEU A 20 6.03 14.46 2.17
N GLY A 21 6.97 15.37 2.39
CA GLY A 21 7.75 15.43 3.62
C GLY A 21 6.98 15.96 4.82
N GLY A 22 5.82 16.59 4.61
CA GLY A 22 4.94 17.08 5.67
C GLY A 22 5.38 18.41 6.30
N ALA A 23 6.24 19.20 5.65
CA ALA A 23 6.68 20.49 6.20
C ALA A 23 5.52 21.48 6.32
N ASN A 24 4.56 21.50 5.40
CA ASN A 24 3.37 22.35 5.48
C ASN A 24 2.51 22.01 6.71
N LEU A 25 2.27 20.71 6.95
CA LEU A 25 1.56 20.25 8.16
C LEU A 25 2.31 20.59 9.45
N LEU A 26 3.64 20.46 9.44
CA LEU A 26 4.47 20.80 10.58
C LEU A 26 4.43 22.31 10.85
N ALA A 27 4.52 23.15 9.81
CA ALA A 27 4.42 24.60 9.93
C ALA A 27 3.06 25.03 10.50
N ASP A 28 1.96 24.45 10.01
CA ASP A 28 0.61 24.74 10.52
C ASP A 28 0.46 24.30 11.99
N LYS A 29 0.99 23.13 12.36
CA LYS A 29 0.96 22.64 13.74
C LYS A 29 1.78 23.54 14.68
N LEU A 30 2.99 23.94 14.27
CA LEU A 30 3.83 24.85 15.05
C LEU A 30 3.17 26.23 15.21
N ALA A 31 2.59 26.75 14.12
CA ALA A 31 1.87 28.01 14.15
C ALA A 31 0.72 28.00 15.16
N LYS A 32 -0.10 26.93 15.18
CA LYS A 32 -1.17 26.75 16.16
C LYS A 32 -0.68 26.65 17.61
N MET A 33 0.49 26.07 17.83
CA MET A 33 1.06 25.89 19.16
C MET A 33 1.69 27.18 19.71
N THR A 34 2.23 28.04 18.85
CA THR A 34 3.00 29.24 19.24
C THR A 34 2.26 30.53 19.04
N GLY A 35 1.12 30.52 18.34
CA GLY A 35 0.42 31.72 17.91
C GLY A 35 1.02 32.39 16.67
N ALA A 36 2.03 31.76 16.04
CA ALA A 36 2.65 32.22 14.81
C ALA A 36 1.69 32.12 13.61
N GLN A 37 2.08 32.72 12.49
CA GLN A 37 1.42 32.50 11.20
C GLN A 37 2.21 31.52 10.34
N ALA A 38 1.53 30.54 9.75
CA ALA A 38 2.15 29.62 8.80
C ALA A 38 2.21 30.30 7.42
N ALA A 39 3.42 30.50 6.89
CA ALA A 39 3.64 31.04 5.55
C ALA A 39 3.77 29.89 4.52
N ILE A 40 2.66 29.26 4.20
CA ILE A 40 2.61 28.17 3.21
C ILE A 40 2.50 28.78 1.81
N THR A 41 3.56 28.63 1.00
CA THR A 41 3.69 29.30 -0.31
C THR A 41 3.67 28.31 -1.49
N THR A 42 3.36 27.04 -1.25
CA THR A 42 3.27 26.05 -2.34
C THR A 42 2.16 26.45 -3.32
N ALA A 43 2.46 26.38 -4.63
CA ALA A 43 1.57 26.89 -5.68
C ALA A 43 0.18 26.26 -5.66
N THR A 44 0.08 24.99 -5.30
CA THR A 44 -1.19 24.27 -5.15
C THR A 44 -2.02 24.80 -3.98
N ASP A 45 -1.39 25.07 -2.84
CA ASP A 45 -2.10 25.61 -1.67
C ASP A 45 -2.58 27.05 -1.92
N VAL A 46 -1.70 27.91 -2.46
CA VAL A 46 -2.03 29.32 -2.75
C VAL A 46 -3.17 29.46 -3.76
N ARG A 47 -3.24 28.57 -4.76
CA ARG A 47 -4.26 28.61 -5.82
C ARG A 47 -5.48 27.73 -5.53
N GLY A 48 -5.53 27.05 -4.38
CA GLY A 48 -6.62 26.14 -4.02
C GLY A 48 -6.74 24.93 -4.99
N VAL A 49 -5.64 24.54 -5.65
CA VAL A 49 -5.61 23.41 -6.56
C VAL A 49 -5.31 22.14 -5.77
N TRP A 50 -6.00 21.05 -6.12
CA TRP A 50 -5.81 19.76 -5.46
C TRP A 50 -4.35 19.28 -5.53
N ALA A 51 -3.78 19.01 -4.36
CA ALA A 51 -2.44 18.46 -4.19
C ALA A 51 -2.53 16.93 -4.08
N VAL A 52 -2.22 16.24 -5.17
CA VAL A 52 -2.33 14.77 -5.27
C VAL A 52 -1.45 14.03 -4.26
N ASP A 53 -0.27 14.54 -3.97
CA ASP A 53 0.68 13.98 -3.02
C ASP A 53 0.21 14.11 -1.57
N SER A 54 -0.37 15.25 -1.21
CA SER A 54 -0.98 15.45 0.11
C SER A 54 -2.17 14.51 0.31
N TRP A 55 -2.99 14.36 -0.72
CA TRP A 55 -4.11 13.43 -0.68
C TRP A 55 -3.65 11.98 -0.58
N ALA A 56 -2.70 11.55 -1.40
CA ALA A 56 -2.13 10.22 -1.36
C ALA A 56 -1.59 9.87 0.03
N LYS A 57 -0.86 10.81 0.65
CA LYS A 57 -0.35 10.64 2.01
C LYS A 57 -1.47 10.51 3.04
N ARG A 58 -2.52 11.34 2.96
CA ARG A 58 -3.66 11.28 3.87
C ARG A 58 -4.41 9.95 3.76
N GLU A 59 -4.56 9.42 2.56
CA GLU A 59 -5.23 8.14 2.29
C GLU A 59 -4.29 6.93 2.50
N GLY A 60 -3.02 7.15 2.89
CA GLY A 60 -2.06 6.07 3.13
C GLY A 60 -1.59 5.35 1.86
N LEU A 61 -1.68 6.02 0.71
CA LEU A 61 -1.27 5.48 -0.58
C LEU A 61 0.25 5.65 -0.79
N LYS A 62 0.92 4.61 -1.28
CA LYS A 62 2.31 4.68 -1.71
C LYS A 62 2.40 5.27 -3.11
N VAL A 63 3.29 6.22 -3.29
CA VAL A 63 3.57 6.82 -4.60
C VAL A 63 4.74 6.08 -5.23
N ILE A 64 4.53 5.41 -6.36
CA ILE A 64 5.57 4.58 -7.01
C ILE A 64 6.54 5.43 -7.82
N ASN A 65 6.01 6.37 -8.59
CA ASN A 65 6.78 7.22 -9.51
C ASN A 65 6.61 8.71 -9.19
N PRO A 66 7.22 9.22 -8.09
CA PRO A 66 6.96 10.56 -7.56
C PRO A 66 7.31 11.70 -8.53
N GLY A 67 8.17 11.45 -9.52
CA GLY A 67 8.44 12.42 -10.57
C GLY A 67 7.20 12.88 -11.35
N LYS A 68 6.18 12.01 -11.46
CA LYS A 68 4.91 12.31 -12.12
C LYS A 68 4.02 13.29 -11.35
N ILE A 69 4.23 13.47 -10.05
CA ILE A 69 3.48 14.46 -9.25
C ILE A 69 3.58 15.86 -9.85
N LYS A 70 4.78 16.24 -10.31
CA LYS A 70 5.01 17.56 -10.92
C LYS A 70 4.18 17.74 -12.18
N GLU A 71 4.10 16.72 -13.03
CA GLU A 71 3.32 16.73 -14.27
C GLU A 71 1.81 16.89 -13.98
N ILE A 72 1.30 16.14 -12.99
CA ILE A 72 -0.11 16.24 -12.58
C ILE A 72 -0.40 17.64 -12.03
N SER A 73 0.40 18.10 -11.07
CA SER A 73 0.22 19.40 -10.41
C SER A 73 0.34 20.58 -11.41
N ALA A 74 1.34 20.55 -12.31
CA ALA A 74 1.51 21.58 -13.33
C ALA A 74 0.32 21.62 -14.29
N GLY A 75 -0.18 20.45 -14.71
CA GLY A 75 -1.37 20.38 -15.57
C GLY A 75 -2.61 20.98 -14.89
N LEU A 76 -2.87 20.62 -13.63
CA LEU A 76 -4.00 21.15 -12.86
C LEU A 76 -3.87 22.68 -12.64
N LEU A 77 -2.66 23.17 -12.30
CA LEU A 77 -2.39 24.61 -12.17
C LEU A 77 -2.57 25.37 -13.48
N GLY A 78 -2.30 24.70 -14.62
CA GLY A 78 -2.55 25.22 -15.97
C GLY A 78 -4.00 25.08 -16.46
N GLY A 79 -4.92 24.64 -15.61
CA GLY A 79 -6.35 24.47 -15.95
C GLY A 79 -6.66 23.20 -16.78
N GLN A 80 -5.70 22.28 -16.92
CA GLN A 80 -5.93 21.01 -17.61
C GLN A 80 -6.76 20.06 -16.76
N THR A 81 -7.60 19.27 -17.40
CA THR A 81 -8.27 18.14 -16.74
C THR A 81 -7.34 16.93 -16.66
N LYS A 82 -7.27 16.29 -15.51
CA LYS A 82 -6.53 15.05 -15.28
C LYS A 82 -7.50 13.88 -15.11
N LYS A 83 -7.17 12.76 -15.71
CA LYS A 83 -7.97 11.56 -15.74
C LYS A 83 -7.51 10.60 -14.64
N MET A 84 -8.44 10.12 -13.80
CA MET A 84 -8.15 9.17 -12.71
C MET A 84 -8.89 7.87 -12.95
N PHE A 85 -8.19 6.77 -12.77
CA PHE A 85 -8.75 5.43 -12.64
C PHE A 85 -8.53 4.91 -11.22
N SER A 86 -9.46 4.16 -10.70
CA SER A 86 -9.31 3.46 -9.42
C SER A 86 -9.87 2.04 -9.50
N GLU A 87 -9.10 1.06 -9.02
CA GLU A 87 -9.58 -0.31 -8.81
C GLU A 87 -10.57 -0.41 -7.65
N PHE A 88 -10.64 0.61 -6.80
CA PHE A 88 -11.44 0.65 -5.59
C PHE A 88 -12.50 1.73 -5.65
N PRO A 89 -13.63 1.54 -4.95
CA PRO A 89 -14.59 2.61 -4.77
C PRO A 89 -13.94 3.82 -4.08
N ILE A 90 -14.17 5.01 -4.63
CA ILE A 90 -13.74 6.26 -4.02
C ILE A 90 -14.98 7.01 -3.53
N ALA A 91 -15.01 7.33 -2.23
CA ALA A 91 -16.07 8.09 -1.62
C ALA A 91 -15.83 9.60 -1.74
N GLY A 92 -16.90 10.37 -1.90
CA GLY A 92 -16.84 11.82 -2.02
C GLY A 92 -16.78 12.31 -3.45
N LYS A 93 -16.76 13.65 -3.60
CA LYS A 93 -16.70 14.31 -4.90
C LYS A 93 -15.26 14.46 -5.36
N LEU A 94 -14.97 14.15 -6.62
CA LEU A 94 -13.66 14.40 -7.21
C LEU A 94 -13.29 15.89 -7.10
N PRO A 95 -12.00 16.19 -6.90
CA PRO A 95 -11.54 17.58 -6.88
C PRO A 95 -11.69 18.23 -8.26
N THR A 96 -11.79 19.56 -8.27
CA THR A 96 -11.88 20.34 -9.51
C THR A 96 -10.70 20.02 -10.42
N GLY A 97 -10.97 19.80 -11.70
CA GLY A 97 -9.97 19.44 -12.70
C GLY A 97 -9.63 17.94 -12.75
N VAL A 98 -10.28 17.08 -11.95
CA VAL A 98 -10.12 15.62 -12.01
C VAL A 98 -11.41 14.96 -12.45
N VAL A 99 -11.32 13.99 -13.35
CA VAL A 99 -12.46 13.21 -13.85
C VAL A 99 -12.13 11.72 -13.82
N PHE A 100 -13.12 10.85 -13.65
CA PHE A 100 -12.93 9.41 -13.82
C PHE A 100 -12.70 9.04 -15.28
N SER A 101 -11.89 8.01 -15.48
CA SER A 101 -11.61 7.41 -16.79
C SER A 101 -11.43 5.89 -16.66
N ASP A 102 -11.19 5.24 -17.79
CA ASP A 102 -10.71 3.86 -17.81
C ASP A 102 -9.21 3.77 -17.46
N ALA A 103 -8.75 2.55 -17.17
CA ALA A 103 -7.35 2.29 -16.87
C ALA A 103 -6.41 2.58 -18.04
N ALA A 104 -6.92 2.45 -19.29
CA ALA A 104 -6.11 2.63 -20.49
C ALA A 104 -5.74 4.09 -20.78
N SER A 105 -6.52 5.05 -20.34
CA SER A 105 -6.35 6.47 -20.65
C SER A 105 -6.04 7.37 -19.44
N CYS A 106 -5.88 6.79 -18.23
CA CYS A 106 -5.69 7.56 -17.01
C CYS A 106 -4.32 8.25 -16.92
N ASP A 107 -4.29 9.41 -16.29
CA ASP A 107 -3.09 10.12 -15.83
C ASP A 107 -2.70 9.72 -14.40
N ILE A 108 -3.68 9.27 -13.60
CA ILE A 108 -3.53 8.84 -12.20
C ILE A 108 -4.20 7.48 -12.06
N TYR A 109 -3.46 6.51 -11.57
CA TYR A 109 -3.94 5.15 -11.33
C TYR A 109 -3.89 4.83 -9.83
N VAL A 110 -5.04 4.53 -9.26
CA VAL A 110 -5.17 4.12 -7.84
C VAL A 110 -5.49 2.63 -7.82
N GLY A 111 -4.53 1.81 -7.42
CA GLY A 111 -4.71 0.37 -7.46
C GLY A 111 -3.48 -0.43 -7.06
N ILE A 112 -3.61 -1.75 -7.04
CA ILE A 112 -2.52 -2.66 -6.68
C ILE A 112 -1.76 -3.21 -7.88
N HIS A 113 -2.30 -3.05 -9.11
CA HIS A 113 -1.72 -3.65 -10.30
C HIS A 113 -0.82 -2.68 -11.07
N ARG A 114 0.21 -3.26 -11.69
CA ARG A 114 1.03 -2.62 -12.72
C ARG A 114 0.31 -2.74 -14.06
N LEU A 115 0.16 -1.64 -14.77
CA LEU A 115 -0.31 -1.70 -16.15
C LEU A 115 0.83 -2.22 -17.06
N ALA A 116 0.47 -2.97 -18.09
CA ALA A 116 1.42 -3.37 -19.12
C ALA A 116 2.14 -2.16 -19.72
N ASP A 117 3.28 -2.40 -20.37
CA ASP A 117 4.11 -1.36 -20.99
C ASP A 117 3.29 -0.39 -21.83
N ARG A 118 3.39 0.87 -21.47
CA ARG A 118 2.72 1.99 -22.12
C ARG A 118 3.77 3.05 -22.41
N GLU A 119 3.62 3.75 -23.52
CA GLU A 119 4.47 4.90 -23.85
C GLU A 119 4.43 5.97 -22.74
N ARG A 120 3.26 6.14 -22.12
CA ARG A 120 3.06 7.08 -21.03
C ARG A 120 2.49 6.38 -19.80
N GLN A 121 3.31 6.22 -18.77
CA GLN A 121 2.91 5.69 -17.47
C GLN A 121 2.09 6.71 -16.68
N PRO A 122 0.99 6.33 -16.01
CA PRO A 122 0.27 7.20 -15.09
C PRO A 122 1.08 7.44 -13.80
N LEU A 123 0.63 8.36 -12.97
CA LEU A 123 1.03 8.42 -11.57
C LEU A 123 0.37 7.24 -10.84
N TYR A 124 1.18 6.30 -10.31
CA TYR A 124 0.68 5.17 -9.53
C TYR A 124 0.58 5.51 -8.04
N LEU A 125 -0.60 5.29 -7.49
CA LEU A 125 -0.94 5.46 -6.06
C LEU A 125 -1.43 4.12 -5.52
N VAL A 126 -0.61 3.46 -4.72
CA VAL A 126 -0.80 2.06 -4.33
C VAL A 126 -1.20 1.94 -2.85
N PRO A 127 -2.41 1.44 -2.53
CA PRO A 127 -2.79 1.16 -1.15
C PRO A 127 -2.06 -0.09 -0.62
N GLN A 128 -1.59 -0.04 0.63
CA GLN A 128 -1.08 -1.22 1.33
C GLN A 128 -2.25 -2.07 1.82
N ALA A 129 -2.74 -2.95 0.95
CA ALA A 129 -3.98 -3.68 1.16
C ALA A 129 -3.82 -5.21 1.16
N LEU A 130 -2.64 -5.72 0.79
CA LEU A 130 -2.44 -7.15 0.60
C LEU A 130 -1.70 -7.78 1.79
N CYS A 131 -2.22 -8.95 2.21
CA CYS A 131 -1.58 -9.82 3.18
C CYS A 131 -1.15 -11.12 2.48
N VAL A 132 0.15 -11.41 2.53
CA VAL A 132 0.73 -12.61 1.92
C VAL A 132 0.81 -13.71 2.96
N GLY A 133 0.05 -14.76 2.76
CA GLY A 133 0.13 -15.95 3.61
C GLY A 133 1.15 -16.94 3.07
N ILE A 134 2.09 -17.36 3.90
CA ILE A 134 3.17 -18.27 3.52
C ILE A 134 3.14 -19.53 4.38
N GLY A 135 3.18 -20.68 3.71
CA GLY A 135 3.49 -21.96 4.32
C GLY A 135 4.75 -22.53 3.68
N CYS A 136 5.68 -23.05 4.47
CA CYS A 136 6.90 -23.64 3.94
C CYS A 136 7.28 -24.91 4.73
N ARG A 137 8.02 -25.81 4.06
CA ARG A 137 8.65 -26.96 4.75
C ARG A 137 9.71 -26.44 5.73
N LYS A 138 10.08 -27.24 6.73
CA LYS A 138 11.19 -26.93 7.62
C LYS A 138 12.49 -26.81 6.83
N GLY A 139 13.25 -25.76 7.06
CA GLY A 139 14.53 -25.48 6.38
C GLY A 139 14.39 -24.96 4.94
N ALA A 140 13.22 -24.46 4.53
CA ALA A 140 13.11 -23.71 3.28
C ALA A 140 13.91 -22.41 3.42
N SER A 141 14.74 -22.06 2.42
CA SER A 141 15.53 -20.83 2.43
C SER A 141 14.68 -19.60 2.06
N GLY A 142 15.16 -18.41 2.45
CA GLY A 142 14.56 -17.13 2.04
C GLY A 142 14.47 -17.02 0.52
N GLU A 143 15.53 -17.38 -0.20
CA GLU A 143 15.57 -17.40 -1.67
C GLU A 143 14.51 -18.31 -2.31
N GLN A 144 14.19 -19.47 -1.71
CA GLN A 144 13.14 -20.34 -2.21
C GLN A 144 11.75 -19.73 -2.02
N ILE A 145 11.55 -19.01 -0.93
CA ILE A 145 10.30 -18.29 -0.64
C ILE A 145 10.17 -17.12 -1.61
N ASP A 146 11.23 -16.36 -1.77
CA ASP A 146 11.30 -15.19 -2.64
C ASP A 146 11.06 -15.55 -4.11
N ALA A 147 11.68 -16.61 -4.61
CA ALA A 147 11.49 -17.07 -5.98
C ALA A 147 10.02 -17.42 -6.31
N LEU A 148 9.28 -18.00 -5.37
CA LEU A 148 7.85 -18.24 -5.56
C LEU A 148 7.04 -16.95 -5.42
N PHE A 149 7.43 -16.08 -4.47
CA PHE A 149 6.78 -14.80 -4.26
C PHE A 149 6.87 -13.91 -5.51
N GLU A 150 8.07 -13.70 -6.04
CA GLU A 150 8.30 -12.91 -7.26
C GLU A 150 7.48 -13.45 -8.44
N LYS A 151 7.53 -14.77 -8.66
CA LYS A 151 6.72 -15.39 -9.69
C LYS A 151 5.22 -15.11 -9.53
N VAL A 152 4.68 -15.18 -8.31
CA VAL A 152 3.27 -14.89 -8.03
C VAL A 152 2.96 -13.42 -8.28
N MET A 153 3.83 -12.49 -7.85
CA MET A 153 3.63 -11.05 -8.06
C MET A 153 3.70 -10.67 -9.55
N GLU A 154 4.67 -11.20 -10.28
CA GLU A 154 4.83 -10.96 -11.72
C GLU A 154 3.63 -11.48 -12.52
N GLN A 155 3.22 -12.73 -12.29
CA GLN A 155 2.09 -13.34 -13.00
C GLN A 155 0.77 -12.60 -12.80
N ASN A 156 0.62 -11.91 -11.66
CA ASN A 156 -0.56 -11.13 -11.33
C ASN A 156 -0.35 -9.61 -11.52
N CYS A 157 0.80 -9.18 -12.03
CA CYS A 157 1.13 -7.77 -12.24
C CYS A 157 0.93 -6.90 -10.99
N ILE A 158 1.26 -7.39 -9.81
CA ILE A 158 1.04 -6.69 -8.54
C ILE A 158 2.28 -5.90 -8.11
N TRP A 159 2.08 -4.70 -7.56
CA TRP A 159 3.11 -3.92 -6.92
C TRP A 159 3.49 -4.50 -5.55
N HIS A 160 4.79 -4.62 -5.24
CA HIS A 160 5.25 -5.04 -3.90
C HIS A 160 4.82 -4.05 -2.83
N GLU A 161 4.71 -2.78 -3.17
CA GLU A 161 4.24 -1.71 -2.28
C GLU A 161 2.79 -1.89 -1.83
N ALA A 162 2.02 -2.76 -2.49
CA ALA A 162 0.68 -3.14 -2.06
C ALA A 162 0.69 -4.11 -0.86
N ILE A 163 1.84 -4.75 -0.58
CA ILE A 163 1.96 -5.69 0.53
C ILE A 163 2.03 -4.91 1.85
N GLU A 164 1.14 -5.25 2.78
CA GLU A 164 1.14 -4.71 4.13
C GLU A 164 1.94 -5.57 5.09
N MET A 165 1.78 -6.90 4.99
CA MET A 165 2.45 -7.85 5.89
C MET A 165 2.50 -9.26 5.32
N VAL A 166 3.39 -10.06 5.90
CA VAL A 166 3.46 -11.51 5.70
C VAL A 166 2.78 -12.22 6.87
N CYS A 167 2.06 -13.30 6.58
CA CYS A 167 1.31 -14.07 7.55
C CYS A 167 1.68 -15.56 7.48
N SER A 168 1.72 -16.25 8.63
CA SER A 168 1.94 -17.69 8.69
C SER A 168 1.29 -18.30 9.94
N ILE A 169 1.59 -19.57 10.21
CA ILE A 169 1.24 -20.28 11.46
C ILE A 169 2.35 -20.14 12.49
N ASP A 170 2.04 -20.17 13.79
CA ASP A 170 3.01 -20.01 14.90
C ASP A 170 4.16 -21.02 14.86
N LEU A 171 3.95 -22.21 14.30
CA LEU A 171 5.02 -23.18 14.05
C LEU A 171 6.14 -22.64 13.17
N LYS A 172 5.91 -21.52 12.45
CA LYS A 172 6.85 -20.89 11.52
C LYS A 172 7.41 -19.55 12.00
N LYS A 173 7.09 -19.14 13.24
CA LYS A 173 7.54 -17.86 13.81
C LYS A 173 9.07 -17.72 13.90
N GLU A 174 9.78 -18.87 14.02
CA GLU A 174 11.24 -18.94 14.13
C GLU A 174 11.89 -19.65 12.93
N GLU A 175 11.18 -19.80 11.82
CA GLU A 175 11.71 -20.42 10.60
C GLU A 175 12.70 -19.43 9.93
N PRO A 176 14.02 -19.75 9.90
CA PRO A 176 15.03 -18.78 9.47
C PRO A 176 14.78 -18.20 8.08
N GLY A 177 14.49 -19.05 7.10
CA GLY A 177 14.26 -18.55 5.75
C GLY A 177 13.01 -17.67 5.60
N LEU A 178 11.97 -17.86 6.44
CA LEU A 178 10.81 -16.96 6.44
C LEU A 178 11.14 -15.62 7.08
N LEU A 179 11.98 -15.62 8.12
CA LEU A 179 12.45 -14.40 8.77
C LEU A 179 13.38 -13.60 7.84
N ASP A 180 14.31 -14.29 7.17
CA ASP A 180 15.22 -13.69 6.19
C ASP A 180 14.44 -13.02 5.05
N PHE A 181 13.48 -13.73 4.47
CA PHE A 181 12.59 -13.19 3.44
C PHE A 181 11.85 -11.92 3.92
N CYS A 182 11.28 -11.95 5.12
CA CYS A 182 10.58 -10.79 5.67
C CYS A 182 11.52 -9.62 5.95
N ALA A 183 12.75 -9.88 6.40
CA ALA A 183 13.75 -8.85 6.67
C ALA A 183 14.23 -8.18 5.38
N GLU A 184 14.48 -8.93 4.32
CA GLU A 184 14.92 -8.43 3.02
C GLU A 184 13.91 -7.45 2.40
N HIS A 185 12.62 -7.77 2.52
CA HIS A 185 11.53 -6.92 2.02
C HIS A 185 11.03 -5.86 3.02
N PHE A 186 11.59 -5.81 4.23
CA PHE A 186 11.14 -4.92 5.31
C PHE A 186 9.66 -5.11 5.69
N TRP A 187 9.14 -6.33 5.54
CA TRP A 187 7.75 -6.65 5.91
C TRP A 187 7.67 -7.24 7.31
N LYS A 188 6.57 -6.94 7.99
CA LYS A 188 6.27 -7.54 9.29
C LYS A 188 5.75 -8.96 9.10
N LEU A 189 6.33 -9.91 9.85
CA LEU A 189 5.76 -11.25 9.98
C LEU A 189 4.72 -11.24 11.11
N LYS A 190 3.53 -11.76 10.82
CA LYS A 190 2.48 -12.01 11.80
C LYS A 190 2.08 -13.48 11.76
N THR A 191 2.15 -14.15 12.88
CA THR A 191 1.77 -15.56 12.97
C THR A 191 0.50 -15.74 13.77
N TYR A 192 -0.15 -16.87 13.57
CA TYR A 192 -1.41 -17.25 14.22
C TYR A 192 -1.33 -18.71 14.69
N ASP A 193 -1.98 -19.01 15.80
CA ASP A 193 -2.11 -20.37 16.27
C ASP A 193 -3.02 -21.21 15.36
N ALA A 194 -2.87 -22.56 15.48
CA ALA A 194 -3.60 -23.50 14.65
C ALA A 194 -5.13 -23.43 14.87
N GLU A 195 -5.59 -23.15 16.08
CA GLU A 195 -7.00 -23.05 16.42
C GLU A 195 -7.64 -21.84 15.75
N THR A 196 -7.00 -20.67 15.84
CA THR A 196 -7.41 -19.43 15.15
C THR A 196 -7.56 -19.67 13.66
N LEU A 197 -6.57 -20.33 13.02
CA LEU A 197 -6.63 -20.60 11.58
C LEU A 197 -7.71 -21.62 11.22
N ARG A 198 -7.90 -22.67 12.03
CA ARG A 198 -8.91 -23.71 11.80
C ARG A 198 -10.32 -23.16 11.84
N ASN A 199 -10.59 -22.23 12.76
CA ASN A 199 -11.91 -21.66 12.98
C ASN A 199 -12.34 -20.62 11.93
N LEU A 200 -11.45 -20.25 10.99
CA LEU A 200 -11.79 -19.33 9.91
C LEU A 200 -12.82 -19.95 8.96
N LYS A 201 -13.90 -19.22 8.72
CA LYS A 201 -14.92 -19.57 7.74
C LYS A 201 -14.44 -19.26 6.32
N GLY A 202 -14.71 -20.16 5.39
CA GLY A 202 -14.38 -19.99 3.97
C GLY A 202 -14.09 -21.31 3.28
N VAL A 203 -13.92 -21.24 1.98
CA VAL A 203 -13.44 -22.37 1.17
C VAL A 203 -11.94 -22.21 1.00
N PHE A 204 -11.18 -23.25 1.32
CA PHE A 204 -9.71 -23.26 1.27
C PHE A 204 -9.22 -24.52 0.57
N THR A 205 -8.08 -24.41 -0.09
CA THR A 205 -7.43 -25.51 -0.80
C THR A 205 -6.82 -26.49 0.19
N ALA A 206 -7.57 -27.51 0.59
CA ALA A 206 -7.16 -28.45 1.62
C ALA A 206 -5.93 -29.29 1.24
N SER A 207 -5.11 -29.62 2.25
CA SER A 207 -3.97 -30.53 2.15
C SER A 207 -3.96 -31.48 3.34
N ALA A 208 -4.12 -32.76 3.09
CA ALA A 208 -4.09 -33.81 4.12
C ALA A 208 -2.74 -33.83 4.85
N PHE A 209 -1.63 -33.69 4.12
CA PHE A 209 -0.28 -33.63 4.68
C PHE A 209 -0.11 -32.42 5.63
N VAL A 210 -0.51 -31.23 5.18
CA VAL A 210 -0.42 -30.03 6.02
C VAL A 210 -1.26 -30.17 7.28
N LYS A 211 -2.47 -30.74 7.17
CA LYS A 211 -3.35 -31.00 8.30
C LYS A 211 -2.73 -31.94 9.33
N GLN A 212 -2.05 -33.00 8.89
CA GLN A 212 -1.36 -33.92 9.77
C GLN A 212 -0.22 -33.25 10.55
N VAL A 213 0.54 -32.36 9.94
CA VAL A 213 1.72 -31.70 10.53
C VAL A 213 1.33 -30.51 11.40
N THR A 214 0.38 -29.71 10.95
CA THR A 214 0.08 -28.39 11.57
C THR A 214 -1.26 -28.34 12.30
N GLY A 215 -2.10 -29.37 12.15
CA GLY A 215 -3.48 -29.37 12.63
C GLY A 215 -4.43 -28.51 11.80
N VAL A 216 -3.96 -27.88 10.71
CA VAL A 216 -4.74 -27.00 9.84
C VAL A 216 -4.57 -27.50 8.40
N ASP A 217 -5.65 -27.59 7.63
CA ASP A 217 -5.64 -28.10 6.27
C ASP A 217 -5.00 -27.17 5.23
N ASN A 218 -4.87 -25.89 5.56
CA ASN A 218 -4.25 -24.88 4.71
C ASN A 218 -3.68 -23.74 5.57
N VAL A 219 -2.37 -23.51 5.52
CA VAL A 219 -1.71 -22.44 6.26
C VAL A 219 -1.75 -21.12 5.48
N CYS A 220 -1.34 -21.12 4.21
CA CYS A 220 -1.14 -19.88 3.45
C CYS A 220 -2.44 -19.11 3.23
N GLU A 221 -3.52 -19.74 2.73
CA GLU A 221 -4.78 -19.02 2.49
C GLU A 221 -5.44 -18.56 3.79
N ARG A 222 -5.41 -19.41 4.83
CA ARG A 222 -6.02 -19.08 6.12
C ARG A 222 -5.26 -17.94 6.83
N SER A 223 -3.93 -17.96 6.83
CA SER A 223 -3.15 -16.90 7.45
C SER A 223 -3.27 -15.58 6.67
N ALA A 224 -3.25 -15.61 5.32
CA ALA A 224 -3.53 -14.43 4.50
C ALA A 224 -4.91 -13.84 4.81
N LYS A 225 -5.96 -14.69 4.83
CA LYS A 225 -7.33 -14.28 5.15
C LYS A 225 -7.43 -13.68 6.55
N LYS A 226 -6.78 -14.28 7.54
CA LYS A 226 -6.76 -13.75 8.90
C LYS A 226 -6.04 -12.40 8.98
N GLY A 227 -4.89 -12.29 8.32
CA GLY A 227 -4.10 -11.07 8.25
C GLY A 227 -4.84 -9.90 7.63
N SER A 228 -5.61 -10.16 6.59
CA SER A 228 -6.43 -9.16 5.90
C SER A 228 -7.72 -8.76 6.63
N GLY A 229 -7.93 -9.21 7.87
CA GLY A 229 -9.18 -8.95 8.60
C GLY A 229 -10.38 -9.70 8.03
N ASN A 230 -10.18 -10.93 7.57
CA ASN A 230 -11.14 -11.79 6.87
C ASN A 230 -11.53 -11.28 5.47
N GLY A 231 -10.65 -10.55 4.84
CA GLY A 231 -10.82 -10.08 3.48
C GLY A 231 -10.87 -11.20 2.43
N GLU A 232 -10.98 -10.83 1.19
CA GLU A 232 -11.09 -11.75 0.06
C GLU A 232 -9.73 -12.35 -0.32
N ILE A 233 -9.69 -13.66 -0.61
CA ILE A 233 -8.51 -14.29 -1.21
C ILE A 233 -8.47 -13.89 -2.69
N ARG A 234 -7.48 -13.10 -3.06
CA ARG A 234 -7.25 -12.64 -4.44
C ARG A 234 -6.42 -13.62 -5.25
N ILE A 235 -5.43 -14.20 -4.61
CA ILE A 235 -4.59 -15.23 -5.21
C ILE A 235 -4.69 -16.47 -4.33
N PRO A 236 -5.31 -17.55 -4.82
CA PRO A 236 -5.38 -18.80 -4.10
C PRO A 236 -3.99 -19.45 -3.99
N LYS A 237 -3.92 -20.50 -3.19
CA LYS A 237 -2.69 -21.24 -2.93
C LYS A 237 -1.94 -21.58 -4.21
N THR A 238 -0.74 -21.05 -4.35
CA THR A 238 0.29 -21.43 -5.32
C THR A 238 1.40 -22.17 -4.58
N ALA A 239 1.91 -23.26 -5.15
CA ALA A 239 2.90 -24.11 -4.51
C ALA A 239 4.08 -24.39 -5.43
N GLN A 240 5.30 -24.32 -4.88
CA GLN A 240 6.53 -24.69 -5.58
C GLN A 240 7.62 -25.05 -4.56
N ASN A 241 8.35 -26.13 -4.79
CA ASN A 241 9.55 -26.54 -4.02
C ASN A 241 9.35 -26.59 -2.49
N GLY A 242 8.16 -26.99 -2.02
CA GLY A 242 7.86 -27.05 -0.59
C GLY A 242 7.49 -25.71 0.06
N VAL A 243 7.29 -24.67 -0.74
CA VAL A 243 6.74 -23.36 -0.35
C VAL A 243 5.33 -23.22 -0.92
N THR A 244 4.44 -22.61 -0.17
CA THR A 244 3.09 -22.25 -0.61
C THR A 244 2.81 -20.79 -0.28
N ILE A 245 2.21 -20.07 -1.25
CA ILE A 245 1.84 -18.66 -1.09
C ILE A 245 0.36 -18.49 -1.48
N ALA A 246 -0.32 -17.65 -0.74
CA ALA A 246 -1.64 -17.14 -1.10
C ALA A 246 -1.71 -15.65 -0.71
N VAL A 247 -2.54 -14.88 -1.39
CA VAL A 247 -2.69 -13.45 -1.12
C VAL A 247 -4.15 -13.12 -0.84
N ALA A 248 -4.41 -12.44 0.25
CA ALA A 248 -5.73 -11.91 0.59
C ALA A 248 -5.68 -10.39 0.67
N MET A 249 -6.78 -9.74 0.30
CA MET A 249 -6.91 -8.30 0.27
C MET A 249 -7.89 -7.83 1.34
N LYS A 250 -7.47 -6.88 2.15
CA LYS A 250 -8.37 -6.17 3.08
C LYS A 250 -9.31 -5.23 2.33
N THR A 251 -10.39 -4.84 2.97
CA THR A 251 -11.24 -3.77 2.45
C THR A 251 -10.46 -2.48 2.34
N VAL A 252 -10.50 -1.86 1.17
CA VAL A 252 -9.85 -0.57 0.88
C VAL A 252 -10.91 0.51 0.82
N GLU A 253 -10.79 1.51 1.66
CA GLU A 253 -11.63 2.70 1.68
C GLU A 253 -10.79 3.92 1.33
N ILE A 254 -11.11 4.56 0.21
CA ILE A 254 -10.42 5.76 -0.28
C ILE A 254 -11.45 6.89 -0.37
N SER A 255 -11.09 8.09 0.05
CA SER A 255 -12.05 9.18 0.14
C SER A 255 -11.44 10.53 -0.24
N PHE A 256 -12.27 11.35 -0.92
CA PHE A 256 -12.06 12.78 -1.09
C PHE A 256 -12.74 13.62 -0.01
N LYS A 257 -13.49 13.02 0.90
CA LYS A 257 -14.09 13.75 2.01
C LYS A 257 -12.99 14.26 2.96
N SER A 258 -13.07 15.51 3.36
CA SER A 258 -12.25 16.02 4.48
C SER A 258 -12.62 15.22 5.74
N ARG A 259 -11.63 14.63 6.39
CA ARG A 259 -11.81 14.01 7.71
C ARG A 259 -11.68 15.07 8.77
#